data_4e29fc3826ac9678162483042c680d60
#
_entry.id   4e29fc3826ac9678162483042c680d60
#
_cell.length_a   1.000
_cell.length_b   1.000
_cell.length_c   1.000
_cell.angle_alpha   90.00
_cell.angle_beta   90.00
_cell.angle_gamma   90.00
#
_symmetry.space_group_name_H-M   'P 1'
#
loop_
_entity.id
_entity.type
_entity.pdbx_description
1 polymer ?
#
loop_
_entity_poly.entity_id
_entity_poly.type
_entity_poly.pdbx_seq_one_letter_code
_entity_poly.pdbx_strand_id
1 'polypeptide(L)'
;MNTSRLVAKPYAMTLFFLILSFPLALQLTGCAGKMANEKSGQTLISSKAAAPMQVMEERGRAPEFNTEEYDRIRENTFKDALQNPLSTFSIDVDTASYSNLRRYINANRMPPKDAARIEEMINYFDYDYPEPRGEHPFSITTEIGPCPWNGQSRIVHIGLQGKSLDYENLQPANLVFLIDSSGSMQGHNKLPLLKNSFKLLLNELGERDRIAIAAYAGSAGLVLPATPATQKERIIAALDSLRAGGSTAGGAGIRLAYEIAGQNLIRKGNNRVILATDGDFNVGVSSTAELVRLIEEKRKDGIYLTILGYGMGNYKDGRMEQISNAGNGNYFYIDNIREAEKVFVREMRANLFTIAGDVKIQIEFNPAKVAAWRLIGYENRVLASEDFDDDA
;
A
#
# COMPACT_ATOMS: atom_id res chain seq x y z
N MET A 1 45.09 -9.65 -2.83
CA MET A 1 45.42 -9.27 -4.23
C MET A 1 44.83 -10.33 -5.14
N ASN A 2 43.66 -10.09 -5.68
CA ASN A 2 43.15 -10.79 -6.85
C ASN A 2 42.05 -9.93 -7.49
N THR A 3 42.43 -9.28 -8.55
CA THR A 3 41.55 -8.42 -9.36
C THR A 3 40.87 -9.30 -10.40
N SER A 4 39.59 -9.60 -10.20
CA SER A 4 38.74 -10.20 -11.24
C SER A 4 38.16 -9.11 -12.14
N ARG A 5 38.64 -9.05 -13.37
CA ARG A 5 38.06 -8.22 -14.45
C ARG A 5 36.76 -8.86 -14.95
N LEU A 6 35.69 -8.13 -14.85
CA LEU A 6 34.43 -8.41 -15.55
C LEU A 6 34.49 -7.76 -16.95
N VAL A 7 34.38 -8.59 -17.99
CA VAL A 7 34.27 -8.15 -19.40
C VAL A 7 32.78 -8.15 -19.74
N ALA A 8 32.21 -6.97 -19.95
CA ALA A 8 30.84 -6.82 -20.46
C ALA A 8 30.84 -6.83 -21.98
N LYS A 9 30.03 -7.69 -22.59
CA LYS A 9 29.70 -7.65 -24.04
C LYS A 9 28.46 -6.76 -24.24
N PRO A 10 28.42 -5.89 -25.26
CA PRO A 10 27.27 -5.06 -25.54
C PRO A 10 26.23 -5.84 -26.35
N TYR A 11 25.01 -5.93 -25.87
CA TYR A 11 23.84 -6.27 -26.67
C TYR A 11 23.09 -5.00 -27.05
N ALA A 12 22.98 -4.76 -28.36
CA ALA A 12 22.18 -3.68 -28.92
C ALA A 12 20.70 -4.12 -28.92
N MET A 13 19.87 -3.40 -28.19
CA MET A 13 18.41 -3.55 -28.22
C MET A 13 17.81 -2.40 -29.03
N THR A 14 17.31 -2.74 -30.21
CA THR A 14 16.66 -1.81 -31.15
C THR A 14 15.20 -1.64 -30.71
N LEU A 15 14.86 -0.44 -30.22
CA LEU A 15 13.49 -0.07 -29.88
C LEU A 15 12.80 0.53 -31.10
N PHE A 16 11.77 -0.14 -31.65
CA PHE A 16 10.92 0.37 -32.72
C PHE A 16 9.85 1.30 -32.12
N PHE A 17 9.92 2.58 -32.44
CA PHE A 17 8.82 3.52 -32.20
C PHE A 17 7.89 3.54 -33.41
N LEU A 18 6.64 3.12 -33.21
CA LEU A 18 5.57 3.27 -34.18
C LEU A 18 4.83 4.59 -33.90
N ILE A 19 5.09 5.61 -34.72
CA ILE A 19 4.35 6.87 -34.67
C ILE A 19 3.12 6.71 -35.58
N LEU A 20 1.93 6.66 -34.96
CA LEU A 20 0.64 6.75 -35.66
C LEU A 20 0.24 8.23 -35.73
N SER A 21 0.37 8.84 -36.90
CA SER A 21 -0.17 10.16 -37.24
C SER A 21 -1.61 10.01 -37.73
N PHE A 22 -2.57 10.59 -36.99
CA PHE A 22 -3.95 10.77 -37.48
C PHE A 22 -4.12 12.18 -38.03
N PRO A 23 -4.69 12.36 -39.23
CA PRO A 23 -5.02 13.69 -39.74
C PRO A 23 -6.36 14.17 -39.17
N LEU A 24 -6.36 15.39 -38.68
CA LEU A 24 -7.50 16.15 -38.21
C LEU A 24 -8.20 16.76 -39.44
N ALA A 25 -9.38 16.31 -39.79
CA ALA A 25 -10.22 16.94 -40.78
C ALA A 25 -11.23 17.86 -40.11
N LEU A 26 -11.04 19.17 -40.32
CA LEU A 26 -11.93 20.24 -39.92
C LEU A 26 -13.03 20.40 -40.97
N GLN A 27 -14.30 20.20 -40.63
CA GLN A 27 -15.41 20.67 -41.46
C GLN A 27 -16.30 21.65 -40.66
N LEU A 28 -16.15 22.88 -41.03
CA LEU A 28 -17.08 23.99 -40.74
C LEU A 28 -18.22 24.01 -41.79
N THR A 29 -19.46 23.86 -41.36
CA THR A 29 -20.60 24.36 -42.14
C THR A 29 -21.58 25.05 -41.21
N GLY A 30 -21.66 26.35 -41.34
CA GLY A 30 -22.71 27.16 -40.76
C GLY A 30 -23.93 27.18 -41.66
N CYS A 31 -25.10 27.33 -41.05
CA CYS A 31 -26.27 27.92 -41.71
C CYS A 31 -27.14 28.65 -40.69
N ALA A 32 -27.26 29.93 -40.95
CA ALA A 32 -28.21 30.82 -40.32
C ALA A 32 -29.60 30.72 -41.01
N GLY A 33 -30.69 30.89 -40.27
CA GLY A 33 -32.01 30.96 -40.86
C GLY A 33 -33.12 31.29 -39.87
N LYS A 34 -33.35 32.55 -39.67
CA LYS A 34 -34.61 33.36 -39.66
C LYS A 34 -35.78 32.98 -38.76
N MET A 35 -36.11 33.98 -37.93
CA MET A 35 -37.38 34.23 -37.26
C MET A 35 -38.60 34.17 -38.20
N ALA A 36 -39.73 33.66 -37.69
CA ALA A 36 -41.06 34.11 -38.06
C ALA A 36 -41.98 33.97 -36.84
N ASN A 37 -42.62 35.06 -36.56
CA ASN A 37 -43.60 35.32 -35.53
C ASN A 37 -44.99 35.13 -36.14
N GLU A 38 -45.87 34.35 -35.55
CA GLU A 38 -47.32 34.52 -35.80
C GLU A 38 -48.19 34.10 -34.62
N LYS A 39 -49.21 34.92 -34.40
CA LYS A 39 -50.14 34.90 -33.30
C LYS A 39 -51.35 34.00 -33.59
N SER A 40 -52.00 33.64 -32.51
CA SER A 40 -53.47 33.50 -32.29
C SER A 40 -54.11 32.12 -32.40
N GLY A 41 -54.87 31.81 -31.36
CA GLY A 41 -55.92 30.79 -31.38
C GLY A 41 -56.16 30.14 -30.02
N GLN A 42 -56.96 30.78 -29.18
CA GLN A 42 -57.56 30.18 -27.98
C GLN A 42 -58.55 29.08 -28.37
N THR A 43 -58.35 27.89 -27.78
CA THR A 43 -59.42 26.92 -27.62
C THR A 43 -59.31 26.25 -26.26
N LEU A 44 -60.28 26.56 -25.39
CA LEU A 44 -60.49 25.94 -24.11
C LEU A 44 -60.92 24.46 -24.29
N ILE A 45 -60.17 23.51 -23.89
CA ILE A 45 -60.67 22.16 -23.64
C ILE A 45 -60.21 21.75 -22.24
N SER A 46 -61.21 21.61 -21.37
CA SER A 46 -61.05 21.00 -20.03
C SER A 46 -60.54 19.59 -20.13
N SER A 47 -59.43 19.29 -19.45
CA SER A 47 -59.02 17.91 -19.16
C SER A 47 -58.56 17.80 -17.73
N LYS A 48 -59.10 16.79 -17.09
CA LYS A 48 -58.93 16.30 -15.73
C LYS A 48 -57.50 16.46 -15.21
N ALA A 49 -57.39 16.98 -14.00
CA ALA A 49 -56.17 17.03 -13.21
C ALA A 49 -55.59 15.62 -13.04
N ALA A 50 -54.43 15.37 -13.67
CA ALA A 50 -53.50 14.31 -13.26
C ALA A 50 -52.69 14.84 -12.10
N ALA A 51 -52.62 14.08 -11.02
CA ALA A 51 -51.78 14.37 -9.86
C ALA A 51 -50.32 14.60 -10.29
N PRO A 52 -49.63 15.55 -9.70
CA PRO A 52 -48.19 15.72 -10.00
C PRO A 52 -47.44 14.50 -9.53
N MET A 53 -46.83 13.81 -10.50
CA MET A 53 -45.78 12.83 -10.25
C MET A 53 -44.65 13.57 -9.52
N GLN A 54 -44.45 13.31 -8.22
CA GLN A 54 -43.30 13.81 -7.50
C GLN A 54 -42.07 13.24 -8.19
N VAL A 55 -41.38 14.05 -8.93
CA VAL A 55 -39.97 13.82 -9.27
C VAL A 55 -39.25 13.73 -7.92
N MET A 56 -38.84 12.52 -7.52
CA MET A 56 -37.86 12.36 -6.46
C MET A 56 -36.62 13.10 -6.95
N GLU A 57 -36.43 14.33 -6.46
CA GLU A 57 -35.11 14.94 -6.48
C GLU A 57 -34.16 13.92 -5.85
N GLU A 58 -33.30 13.36 -6.66
CA GLU A 58 -32.05 12.75 -6.16
C GLU A 58 -31.40 13.83 -5.29
N ARG A 59 -31.62 13.73 -3.99
CA ARG A 59 -30.86 14.53 -3.04
C ARG A 59 -29.40 14.22 -3.34
N GLY A 60 -28.76 15.14 -4.05
CA GLY A 60 -27.34 15.09 -4.34
C GLY A 60 -26.63 14.76 -3.03
N ARG A 61 -25.94 13.63 -2.99
CA ARG A 61 -25.00 13.32 -1.91
C ARG A 61 -24.16 14.57 -1.73
N ALA A 62 -24.19 15.14 -0.53
CA ALA A 62 -23.27 16.20 -0.16
C ALA A 62 -21.86 15.73 -0.57
N PRO A 63 -21.05 16.60 -1.19
CA PRO A 63 -19.70 16.21 -1.58
C PRO A 63 -19.02 15.67 -0.33
N GLU A 64 -18.59 14.40 -0.39
CA GLU A 64 -17.81 13.80 0.69
C GLU A 64 -16.57 14.68 0.87
N PHE A 65 -16.43 15.27 2.05
CA PHE A 65 -15.26 16.07 2.40
C PHE A 65 -14.03 15.17 2.27
N ASN A 66 -13.17 15.49 1.31
CA ASN A 66 -11.88 14.82 1.18
C ASN A 66 -10.96 15.31 2.32
N THR A 67 -10.70 14.46 3.29
CA THR A 67 -9.79 14.69 4.41
C THR A 67 -8.53 13.83 4.29
N GLU A 68 -8.22 13.33 3.11
CA GLU A 68 -7.01 12.56 2.85
C GLU A 68 -5.77 13.38 3.20
N GLU A 69 -4.80 12.73 3.83
CA GLU A 69 -3.59 13.37 4.34
C GLU A 69 -2.38 12.55 3.95
N TYR A 70 -1.37 13.25 3.44
CA TYR A 70 -0.09 12.72 3.03
C TYR A 70 1.02 13.51 3.68
N ASP A 71 1.99 12.84 4.25
CA ASP A 71 3.15 13.49 4.85
C ASP A 71 4.01 14.15 3.77
N ARG A 72 4.49 15.36 4.04
CA ARG A 72 5.30 16.09 3.08
C ARG A 72 6.61 15.38 2.81
N ILE A 73 6.83 14.98 1.57
CA ILE A 73 8.10 14.42 1.08
C ILE A 73 9.10 15.57 0.86
N ARG A 74 10.25 15.46 1.51
CA ARG A 74 11.39 16.36 1.32
C ARG A 74 12.48 15.58 0.60
N GLU A 75 12.59 15.80 -0.71
CA GLU A 75 13.57 15.10 -1.54
C GLU A 75 14.99 15.25 -0.97
N ASN A 76 15.73 14.14 -1.00
CA ASN A 76 17.15 14.14 -0.65
C ASN A 76 17.93 15.08 -1.55
N THR A 77 18.88 15.81 -0.99
CA THR A 77 19.76 16.74 -1.71
C THR A 77 21.05 16.04 -2.12
N PHE A 78 21.76 16.60 -3.11
CA PHE A 78 23.10 16.14 -3.45
C PHE A 78 24.07 16.38 -2.30
N LYS A 79 24.86 15.37 -1.98
CA LYS A 79 25.93 15.39 -0.98
C LYS A 79 27.28 15.27 -1.69
N ASP A 80 28.24 16.08 -1.28
CA ASP A 80 29.62 15.99 -1.74
C ASP A 80 30.24 14.67 -1.29
N ALA A 81 30.80 13.87 -2.21
CA ALA A 81 31.31 12.54 -1.91
C ALA A 81 32.61 12.55 -1.09
N LEU A 82 33.39 13.64 -1.13
CA LEU A 82 34.59 13.78 -0.32
C LEU A 82 34.26 13.98 1.16
N GLN A 83 33.21 14.75 1.44
CA GLN A 83 32.76 15.05 2.80
C GLN A 83 31.79 13.99 3.34
N ASN A 84 31.01 13.38 2.46
CA ASN A 84 29.98 12.39 2.78
C ASN A 84 30.13 11.17 1.85
N PRO A 85 31.12 10.30 2.06
CA PRO A 85 31.32 9.15 1.16
C PRO A 85 30.26 8.06 1.34
N LEU A 86 29.52 8.05 2.45
CA LEU A 86 28.58 6.98 2.81
C LEU A 86 27.13 7.42 2.64
N SER A 87 26.32 6.54 2.06
CA SER A 87 24.86 6.62 2.03
C SER A 87 24.28 5.44 2.78
N THR A 88 23.64 5.69 3.92
CA THR A 88 23.08 4.66 4.79
C THR A 88 21.56 4.85 4.89
N PHE A 89 20.83 3.76 4.70
CA PHE A 89 19.37 3.75 4.79
C PHE A 89 18.83 2.34 5.05
N SER A 90 17.65 2.22 5.66
CA SER A 90 16.96 0.94 5.80
C SER A 90 16.21 0.59 4.52
N ILE A 91 15.96 -0.70 4.28
CA ILE A 91 15.14 -1.13 3.14
C ILE A 91 13.68 -0.74 3.34
N ASP A 92 12.99 -0.61 2.21
CA ASP A 92 11.54 -0.52 2.11
C ASP A 92 11.05 -1.53 1.08
N VAL A 93 9.92 -2.22 1.38
CA VAL A 93 9.28 -3.18 0.49
C VAL A 93 7.80 -2.86 0.29
N ASP A 94 7.33 -1.71 0.78
CA ASP A 94 5.96 -1.26 0.65
C ASP A 94 5.62 -0.92 -0.81
N THR A 95 4.33 -1.05 -1.16
CA THR A 95 3.84 -0.84 -2.53
C THR A 95 2.56 0.01 -2.60
N ALA A 96 2.11 0.53 -1.45
CA ALA A 96 0.83 1.23 -1.32
C ALA A 96 0.73 2.48 -2.21
N SER A 97 1.81 3.21 -2.39
CA SER A 97 1.84 4.44 -3.19
C SER A 97 1.41 4.18 -4.65
N TYR A 98 1.89 3.10 -5.28
CA TYR A 98 1.53 2.81 -6.68
C TYR A 98 0.03 2.57 -6.85
N SER A 99 -0.56 1.70 -6.04
CA SER A 99 -2.00 1.38 -6.12
C SER A 99 -2.87 2.58 -5.73
N ASN A 100 -2.39 3.42 -4.80
CA ASN A 100 -3.04 4.67 -4.44
C ASN A 100 -3.02 5.70 -5.60
N LEU A 101 -1.87 5.89 -6.27
CA LEU A 101 -1.79 6.76 -7.45
C LEU A 101 -2.69 6.24 -8.59
N ARG A 102 -2.67 4.93 -8.85
CA ARG A 102 -3.54 4.28 -9.84
C ARG A 102 -5.02 4.59 -9.58
N ARG A 103 -5.45 4.57 -8.32
CA ARG A 103 -6.81 4.95 -7.92
C ARG A 103 -7.17 6.37 -8.34
N TYR A 104 -6.27 7.34 -8.09
CA TYR A 104 -6.48 8.74 -8.52
C TYR A 104 -6.62 8.84 -10.03
N ILE A 105 -5.74 8.20 -10.78
CA ILE A 105 -5.74 8.20 -12.25
C ILE A 105 -7.04 7.59 -12.78
N ASN A 106 -7.47 6.44 -12.22
CA ASN A 106 -8.71 5.77 -12.60
C ASN A 106 -9.96 6.62 -12.27
N ALA A 107 -9.88 7.46 -11.25
CA ALA A 107 -10.91 8.44 -10.91
C ALA A 107 -10.81 9.73 -11.74
N ASN A 108 -9.94 9.79 -12.74
CA ASN A 108 -9.66 10.95 -13.57
C ASN A 108 -9.24 12.20 -12.76
N ARG A 109 -8.44 11.98 -11.70
CA ARG A 109 -7.96 13.00 -10.78
C ARG A 109 -6.44 12.94 -10.68
N MET A 110 -5.81 14.10 -10.56
CA MET A 110 -4.39 14.18 -10.26
C MET A 110 -4.14 13.79 -8.80
N PRO A 111 -3.18 12.87 -8.52
CA PRO A 111 -2.78 12.59 -7.17
C PRO A 111 -2.05 13.78 -6.53
N PRO A 112 -2.13 13.96 -5.21
CA PRO A 112 -1.26 14.87 -4.50
C PRO A 112 0.21 14.52 -4.72
N LYS A 113 1.09 15.55 -4.77
CA LYS A 113 2.53 15.33 -4.97
C LYS A 113 3.11 14.36 -3.93
N ASP A 114 2.74 14.57 -2.68
CA ASP A 114 3.26 13.82 -1.54
C ASP A 114 2.65 12.39 -1.39
N ALA A 115 1.73 12.00 -2.27
CA ALA A 115 1.25 10.61 -2.38
C ALA A 115 2.20 9.69 -3.16
N ALA A 116 3.23 10.25 -3.81
CA ALA A 116 4.13 9.52 -4.69
C ALA A 116 5.47 9.25 -4.00
N ARG A 117 5.60 8.12 -3.31
CA ARG A 117 6.87 7.61 -2.80
C ARG A 117 7.55 6.79 -3.88
N ILE A 118 8.74 7.24 -4.30
CA ILE A 118 9.43 6.70 -5.49
C ILE A 118 9.82 5.23 -5.27
N GLU A 119 10.33 4.90 -4.09
CA GLU A 119 10.70 3.54 -3.69
C GLU A 119 9.52 2.56 -3.84
N GLU A 120 8.33 2.94 -3.37
CA GLU A 120 7.14 2.10 -3.47
C GLU A 120 6.62 1.97 -4.92
N MET A 121 6.86 2.98 -5.76
CA MET A 121 6.56 2.92 -7.18
C MET A 121 7.47 1.92 -7.89
N ILE A 122 8.74 1.84 -7.50
CA ILE A 122 9.72 0.91 -8.04
C ILE A 122 9.44 -0.50 -7.51
N ASN A 123 9.22 -0.66 -6.21
CA ASN A 123 9.01 -1.95 -5.55
C ASN A 123 7.68 -2.63 -5.96
N TYR A 124 6.76 -1.90 -6.59
CA TYR A 124 5.50 -2.46 -7.05
C TYR A 124 5.64 -3.52 -8.14
N PHE A 125 6.73 -3.47 -8.92
CA PHE A 125 6.97 -4.35 -10.06
C PHE A 125 7.88 -5.50 -9.68
N ASP A 126 7.63 -6.67 -10.29
CA ASP A 126 8.50 -7.83 -10.18
C ASP A 126 9.73 -7.67 -11.08
N TYR A 127 10.89 -8.02 -10.55
CA TYR A 127 12.17 -7.98 -11.26
C TYR A 127 12.79 -9.39 -11.27
N ASP A 128 13.40 -9.74 -12.38
CA ASP A 128 14.10 -11.04 -12.55
C ASP A 128 15.55 -10.94 -12.05
N TYR A 129 15.71 -10.75 -10.73
CA TYR A 129 17.03 -10.77 -10.11
C TYR A 129 17.46 -12.19 -9.78
N PRO A 130 18.78 -12.47 -9.83
CA PRO A 130 19.31 -13.79 -9.48
C PRO A 130 19.05 -14.13 -8.02
N GLU A 131 18.61 -15.36 -7.77
CA GLU A 131 18.45 -15.90 -6.42
C GLU A 131 19.77 -15.86 -5.62
N PRO A 132 19.72 -15.63 -4.30
CA PRO A 132 20.90 -15.69 -3.46
C PRO A 132 21.50 -17.09 -3.45
N ARG A 133 22.82 -17.15 -3.50
CA ARG A 133 23.59 -18.41 -3.47
C ARG A 133 24.23 -18.60 -2.09
N GLY A 134 24.10 -19.81 -1.54
CA GLY A 134 24.69 -20.17 -0.25
C GLY A 134 23.82 -19.77 0.96
N GLU A 135 24.47 -19.33 2.05
CA GLU A 135 23.81 -19.07 3.34
C GLU A 135 23.26 -17.64 3.47
N HIS A 136 23.62 -16.74 2.58
CA HIS A 136 23.16 -15.35 2.61
C HIS A 136 21.66 -15.27 2.29
N PRO A 137 20.90 -14.49 3.05
CA PRO A 137 19.45 -14.33 2.83
C PRO A 137 19.11 -13.48 1.60
N PHE A 138 20.09 -12.73 1.05
CA PHE A 138 19.90 -11.86 -0.11
C PHE A 138 20.97 -12.04 -1.16
N SER A 139 20.61 -11.78 -2.43
CA SER A 139 21.56 -11.40 -3.48
C SER A 139 21.41 -9.90 -3.77
N ILE A 140 22.52 -9.30 -4.22
CA ILE A 140 22.58 -7.88 -4.58
C ILE A 140 23.00 -7.77 -6.03
N THR A 141 22.17 -7.08 -6.83
CA THR A 141 22.47 -6.75 -8.22
C THR A 141 22.69 -5.25 -8.32
N THR A 142 23.80 -4.84 -8.94
CA THR A 142 24.11 -3.40 -9.13
C THR A 142 24.36 -3.10 -10.59
N GLU A 143 23.78 -2.01 -11.08
CA GLU A 143 23.98 -1.51 -12.42
C GLU A 143 24.20 0.01 -12.41
N ILE A 144 25.01 0.51 -13.35
CA ILE A 144 25.27 1.94 -13.52
C ILE A 144 24.91 2.32 -14.95
N GLY A 145 23.97 3.25 -15.09
CA GLY A 145 23.49 3.74 -16.37
C GLY A 145 23.51 5.26 -16.50
N PRO A 146 23.29 5.81 -17.70
CA PRO A 146 23.07 7.24 -17.88
C PRO A 146 21.76 7.67 -17.21
N CYS A 147 21.74 8.86 -16.60
CA CYS A 147 20.53 9.42 -16.06
C CYS A 147 19.64 9.98 -17.19
N PRO A 148 18.39 9.48 -17.38
CA PRO A 148 17.55 9.89 -18.51
C PRO A 148 17.13 11.37 -18.51
N TRP A 149 17.06 11.99 -17.33
CA TRP A 149 16.65 13.39 -17.15
C TRP A 149 17.81 14.35 -16.88
N ASN A 150 19.04 13.84 -16.74
CA ASN A 150 20.23 14.66 -16.58
C ASN A 150 21.46 13.96 -17.17
N GLY A 151 21.83 14.32 -18.39
CA GLY A 151 22.92 13.69 -19.14
C GLY A 151 24.30 13.82 -18.50
N GLN A 152 24.49 14.70 -17.51
CA GLN A 152 25.73 14.83 -16.75
C GLN A 152 25.81 13.90 -15.54
N SER A 153 24.70 13.27 -15.17
CA SER A 153 24.61 12.36 -14.04
C SER A 153 24.54 10.89 -14.48
N ARG A 154 24.83 10.00 -13.55
CA ARG A 154 24.64 8.56 -13.68
C ARG A 154 23.62 8.11 -12.67
N ILE A 155 22.86 7.05 -13.00
CA ILE A 155 22.02 6.33 -12.04
C ILE A 155 22.77 5.08 -11.62
N VAL A 156 22.82 4.86 -10.31
CA VAL A 156 23.19 3.57 -9.72
C VAL A 156 21.91 2.88 -9.34
N HIS A 157 21.63 1.73 -9.94
CA HIS A 157 20.54 0.85 -9.60
C HIS A 157 21.05 -0.27 -8.68
N ILE A 158 20.32 -0.52 -7.58
CA ILE A 158 20.65 -1.54 -6.60
C ILE A 158 19.40 -2.38 -6.39
N GLY A 159 19.44 -3.63 -6.88
CA GLY A 159 18.38 -4.61 -6.70
C GLY A 159 18.74 -5.62 -5.60
N LEU A 160 17.83 -5.84 -4.68
CA LEU A 160 17.94 -6.87 -3.65
C LEU A 160 16.92 -7.98 -3.93
N GLN A 161 17.39 -9.23 -3.99
CA GLN A 161 16.54 -10.41 -4.08
C GLN A 161 16.66 -11.22 -2.80
N GLY A 162 15.55 -11.35 -2.09
CA GLY A 162 15.45 -12.24 -0.95
C GLY A 162 15.40 -13.70 -1.39
N LYS A 163 15.86 -14.61 -0.52
CA LYS A 163 15.80 -16.05 -0.75
C LYS A 163 14.35 -16.51 -0.88
N SER A 164 14.05 -17.29 -1.91
CA SER A 164 12.74 -17.93 -2.06
C SER A 164 12.44 -18.84 -0.88
N LEU A 165 11.20 -18.76 -0.39
CA LEU A 165 10.75 -19.54 0.75
C LEU A 165 10.32 -20.94 0.29
N ASP A 166 10.69 -21.95 1.05
CA ASP A 166 10.15 -23.30 0.90
C ASP A 166 8.75 -23.35 1.53
N TYR A 167 7.73 -23.26 0.68
CA TYR A 167 6.33 -23.19 1.09
C TYR A 167 5.83 -24.44 1.82
N GLU A 168 6.46 -25.61 1.65
CA GLU A 168 6.07 -26.85 2.31
C GLU A 168 6.50 -26.86 3.78
N ASN A 169 7.59 -26.16 4.10
CA ASN A 169 8.21 -26.11 5.42
C ASN A 169 8.01 -24.79 6.19
N LEU A 170 7.08 -23.94 5.74
CA LEU A 170 6.80 -22.68 6.43
C LEU A 170 6.33 -22.91 7.88
N GLN A 171 6.76 -22.01 8.76
CA GLN A 171 6.29 -21.99 10.14
C GLN A 171 4.79 -21.66 10.19
N PRO A 172 4.03 -22.22 11.13
CA PRO A 172 2.61 -21.91 11.24
C PRO A 172 2.36 -20.44 11.57
N ALA A 173 1.27 -19.90 11.02
CA ALA A 173 0.87 -18.52 11.23
C ALA A 173 -0.27 -18.39 12.25
N ASN A 174 -0.17 -17.39 13.13
CA ASN A 174 -1.22 -16.88 14.01
C ASN A 174 -1.60 -15.46 13.53
N LEU A 175 -2.67 -15.37 12.76
CA LEU A 175 -3.11 -14.14 12.13
C LEU A 175 -4.33 -13.58 12.87
N VAL A 176 -4.22 -12.34 13.35
CA VAL A 176 -5.33 -11.62 13.95
C VAL A 176 -5.77 -10.51 13.02
N PHE A 177 -6.94 -10.65 12.39
CA PHE A 177 -7.53 -9.60 11.59
C PHE A 177 -8.24 -8.60 12.49
N LEU A 178 -7.74 -7.36 12.48
CA LEU A 178 -8.39 -6.22 13.09
C LEU A 178 -9.10 -5.42 12.00
N ILE A 179 -10.42 -5.51 11.97
CA ILE A 179 -11.24 -4.97 10.90
C ILE A 179 -11.95 -3.71 11.36
N ASP A 180 -11.73 -2.63 10.62
CA ASP A 180 -12.56 -1.44 10.71
C ASP A 180 -13.98 -1.77 10.22
N SER A 181 -14.94 -1.59 11.09
CA SER A 181 -16.37 -1.74 10.77
C SER A 181 -17.15 -0.45 11.05
N SER A 182 -16.47 0.70 11.09
CA SER A 182 -17.09 2.02 11.25
C SER A 182 -18.02 2.37 10.09
N GLY A 183 -18.85 3.40 10.26
CA GLY A 183 -19.82 3.82 9.25
C GLY A 183 -19.19 4.24 7.92
N SER A 184 -17.95 4.74 7.94
CA SER A 184 -17.18 5.09 6.75
C SER A 184 -16.89 3.89 5.84
N MET A 185 -16.82 2.67 6.39
CA MET A 185 -16.54 1.42 5.68
C MET A 185 -17.68 0.86 4.83
N GLN A 186 -18.80 1.59 4.65
CA GLN A 186 -19.97 1.12 3.87
C GLN A 186 -19.69 1.02 2.35
N GLY A 187 -18.72 1.76 1.82
CA GLY A 187 -18.41 1.80 0.40
C GLY A 187 -18.12 0.41 -0.20
N HIS A 188 -18.50 0.19 -1.47
CA HIS A 188 -18.25 -1.08 -2.18
C HIS A 188 -16.76 -1.45 -2.27
N ASN A 189 -15.89 -0.44 -2.29
CA ASN A 189 -14.43 -0.54 -2.32
C ASN A 189 -13.80 -0.55 -0.91
N LYS A 190 -14.59 -0.73 0.15
CA LYS A 190 -14.18 -0.78 1.56
C LYS A 190 -14.52 -2.14 2.16
N LEU A 191 -15.43 -2.25 3.15
CA LEU A 191 -15.75 -3.51 3.82
C LEU A 191 -16.18 -4.64 2.86
N PRO A 192 -16.98 -4.42 1.80
CA PRO A 192 -17.29 -5.47 0.83
C PRO A 192 -16.05 -6.00 0.08
N LEU A 193 -15.17 -5.11 -0.38
CA LEU A 193 -13.90 -5.50 -1.02
C LEU A 193 -12.99 -6.25 -0.05
N LEU A 194 -12.86 -5.75 1.18
CA LEU A 194 -12.08 -6.36 2.26
C LEU A 194 -12.52 -7.81 2.52
N LYS A 195 -13.82 -8.07 2.64
CA LYS A 195 -14.35 -9.42 2.85
C LYS A 195 -13.96 -10.36 1.71
N ASN A 196 -14.08 -9.90 0.46
CA ASN A 196 -13.69 -10.69 -0.69
C ASN A 196 -12.18 -10.94 -0.73
N SER A 197 -11.38 -9.94 -0.36
CA SER A 197 -9.92 -10.04 -0.26
C SER A 197 -9.50 -11.11 0.77
N PHE A 198 -10.12 -11.13 1.95
CA PHE A 198 -9.81 -12.13 2.97
C PHE A 198 -10.23 -13.54 2.59
N LYS A 199 -11.28 -13.71 1.79
CA LYS A 199 -11.65 -15.01 1.23
C LYS A 199 -10.58 -15.55 0.29
N LEU A 200 -9.86 -14.69 -0.44
CA LEU A 200 -8.70 -15.10 -1.25
C LEU A 200 -7.57 -15.63 -0.36
N LEU A 201 -7.21 -14.88 0.69
CA LEU A 201 -6.18 -15.30 1.64
C LEU A 201 -6.48 -16.65 2.30
N LEU A 202 -7.74 -16.92 2.67
CA LEU A 202 -8.13 -18.18 3.30
C LEU A 202 -7.79 -19.42 2.46
N ASN A 203 -7.69 -19.28 1.16
CA ASN A 203 -7.32 -20.38 0.28
C ASN A 203 -5.82 -20.69 0.29
N GLU A 204 -5.02 -19.73 0.71
CA GLU A 204 -3.56 -19.81 0.77
C GLU A 204 -3.04 -20.32 2.12
N LEU A 205 -3.89 -20.40 3.14
CA LEU A 205 -3.51 -20.81 4.48
C LEU A 205 -3.52 -22.33 4.64
N GLY A 206 -2.54 -22.83 5.40
CA GLY A 206 -2.35 -24.25 5.67
C GLY A 206 -3.10 -24.74 6.91
N GLU A 207 -3.03 -26.05 7.14
CA GLU A 207 -3.72 -26.71 8.27
C GLU A 207 -3.22 -26.27 9.65
N ARG A 208 -1.96 -25.81 9.72
CA ARG A 208 -1.34 -25.37 10.97
C ARG A 208 -1.60 -23.90 11.30
N ASP A 209 -2.19 -23.15 10.37
CA ASP A 209 -2.46 -21.73 10.53
C ASP A 209 -3.73 -21.50 11.32
N ARG A 210 -3.77 -20.36 12.03
CA ARG A 210 -4.92 -19.92 12.82
C ARG A 210 -5.30 -18.50 12.51
N ILE A 211 -6.60 -18.23 12.53
CA ILE A 211 -7.18 -16.91 12.31
C ILE A 211 -8.05 -16.53 13.50
N ALA A 212 -7.86 -15.33 14.00
CA ALA A 212 -8.83 -14.63 14.84
C ALA A 212 -9.33 -13.38 14.11
N ILE A 213 -10.56 -12.95 14.41
CA ILE A 213 -11.14 -11.73 13.88
C ILE A 213 -11.61 -10.86 15.04
N ALA A 214 -11.05 -9.66 15.12
CA ALA A 214 -11.54 -8.58 15.95
C ALA A 214 -12.07 -7.47 15.05
N ALA A 215 -13.12 -6.78 15.46
CA ALA A 215 -13.64 -5.62 14.76
C ALA A 215 -13.71 -4.42 15.70
N TYR A 216 -13.57 -3.23 15.15
CA TYR A 216 -13.81 -2.00 15.89
C TYR A 216 -14.70 -1.04 15.09
N ALA A 217 -15.55 -0.34 15.84
CA ALA A 217 -16.38 0.77 15.41
C ALA A 217 -16.57 1.71 16.62
N GLY A 218 -17.75 1.89 17.15
CA GLY A 218 -17.97 2.62 18.42
C GLY A 218 -17.36 1.94 19.64
N SER A 219 -17.08 0.64 19.55
CA SER A 219 -16.33 -0.19 20.51
C SER A 219 -15.52 -1.23 19.77
N ALA A 220 -14.57 -1.84 20.46
CA ALA A 220 -13.83 -3.00 19.92
C ALA A 220 -14.39 -4.29 20.49
N GLY A 221 -14.41 -5.37 19.69
CA GLY A 221 -14.91 -6.66 20.12
C GLY A 221 -14.31 -7.82 19.34
N LEU A 222 -14.22 -8.98 20.01
CA LEU A 222 -13.84 -10.24 19.40
C LEU A 222 -15.03 -10.79 18.59
N VAL A 223 -14.83 -10.99 17.30
CA VAL A 223 -15.83 -11.54 16.36
C VAL A 223 -15.65 -13.04 16.19
N LEU A 224 -14.39 -13.47 16.05
CA LEU A 224 -14.03 -14.88 15.94
C LEU A 224 -12.78 -15.14 16.78
N PRO A 225 -12.83 -16.05 17.77
CA PRO A 225 -11.65 -16.48 18.50
C PRO A 225 -10.68 -17.24 17.57
N ALA A 226 -9.43 -17.42 18.00
CA ALA A 226 -8.42 -18.14 17.23
C ALA A 226 -8.97 -19.50 16.76
N THR A 227 -9.16 -19.61 15.46
CA THR A 227 -9.82 -20.72 14.77
C THR A 227 -8.84 -21.30 13.74
N PRO A 228 -8.65 -22.63 13.66
CA PRO A 228 -7.84 -23.25 12.61
C PRO A 228 -8.31 -22.83 11.22
N ALA A 229 -7.36 -22.54 10.32
CA ALA A 229 -7.66 -22.08 8.94
C ALA A 229 -8.45 -23.13 8.13
N THR A 230 -8.42 -24.42 8.55
CA THR A 230 -9.23 -25.49 7.98
C THR A 230 -10.74 -25.31 8.20
N GLN A 231 -11.16 -24.53 9.20
CA GLN A 231 -12.58 -24.22 9.46
C GLN A 231 -13.06 -23.04 8.62
N LYS A 232 -12.88 -23.12 7.29
CA LYS A 232 -13.15 -22.02 6.34
C LYS A 232 -14.57 -21.48 6.45
N GLU A 233 -15.58 -22.34 6.54
CA GLU A 233 -16.99 -21.94 6.61
C GLU A 233 -17.28 -21.09 7.85
N ARG A 234 -16.69 -21.45 8.99
CA ARG A 234 -16.82 -20.69 10.24
C ARG A 234 -16.17 -19.31 10.13
N ILE A 235 -14.99 -19.25 9.53
CA ILE A 235 -14.25 -18.00 9.34
C ILE A 235 -15.02 -17.10 8.37
N ILE A 236 -15.51 -17.65 7.26
CA ILE A 236 -16.30 -16.91 6.24
C ILE A 236 -17.60 -16.39 6.86
N ALA A 237 -18.31 -17.21 7.63
CA ALA A 237 -19.54 -16.79 8.31
C ALA A 237 -19.29 -15.63 9.27
N ALA A 238 -18.18 -15.64 10.01
CA ALA A 238 -17.78 -14.55 10.89
C ALA A 238 -17.48 -13.27 10.10
N LEU A 239 -16.73 -13.37 9.00
CA LEU A 239 -16.46 -12.24 8.10
C LEU A 239 -17.76 -11.67 7.51
N ASP A 240 -18.64 -12.54 7.03
CA ASP A 240 -19.89 -12.13 6.38
C ASP A 240 -20.89 -11.51 7.38
N SER A 241 -20.77 -11.83 8.68
CA SER A 241 -21.58 -11.21 9.74
C SER A 241 -21.26 -9.74 10.00
N LEU A 242 -20.05 -9.29 9.67
CA LEU A 242 -19.63 -7.90 9.88
C LEU A 242 -20.54 -6.93 9.10
N ARG A 243 -20.87 -5.81 9.73
CA ARG A 243 -21.63 -4.71 9.10
C ARG A 243 -20.93 -3.40 9.41
N ALA A 244 -20.88 -2.53 8.44
CA ALA A 244 -20.36 -1.19 8.65
C ALA A 244 -21.38 -0.31 9.38
N GLY A 245 -20.95 0.35 10.46
CA GLY A 245 -21.76 1.26 11.26
C GLY A 245 -21.04 1.73 12.53
N GLY A 246 -21.57 2.81 13.14
CA GLY A 246 -20.98 3.39 14.35
C GLY A 246 -19.79 4.32 14.10
N SER A 247 -19.17 4.80 15.17
CA SER A 247 -17.98 5.66 15.19
C SER A 247 -16.69 4.81 15.15
N THR A 248 -15.51 5.46 15.19
CA THR A 248 -14.22 4.78 15.09
C THR A 248 -13.48 4.78 16.44
N ALA A 249 -13.21 3.61 17.00
CA ALA A 249 -12.47 3.41 18.26
C ALA A 249 -11.19 2.56 18.02
N GLY A 250 -10.32 3.03 17.11
CA GLY A 250 -9.16 2.27 16.61
C GLY A 250 -8.15 1.90 17.70
N GLY A 251 -7.89 2.79 18.68
CA GLY A 251 -6.93 2.53 19.75
C GLY A 251 -7.31 1.37 20.67
N ALA A 252 -8.60 1.18 20.96
CA ALA A 252 -9.09 0.01 21.71
C ALA A 252 -9.00 -1.26 20.86
N GLY A 253 -9.25 -1.14 19.54
CA GLY A 253 -9.17 -2.25 18.60
C GLY A 253 -7.78 -2.84 18.53
N ILE A 254 -6.74 -2.02 18.40
CA ILE A 254 -5.38 -2.51 18.24
C ILE A 254 -4.85 -3.18 19.53
N ARG A 255 -5.21 -2.64 20.71
CA ARG A 255 -4.87 -3.29 21.98
C ARG A 255 -5.50 -4.68 22.09
N LEU A 256 -6.78 -4.79 21.76
CA LEU A 256 -7.50 -6.07 21.73
C LEU A 256 -6.85 -7.05 20.74
N ALA A 257 -6.49 -6.59 19.53
CA ALA A 257 -5.88 -7.46 18.54
C ALA A 257 -4.52 -8.00 19.01
N TYR A 258 -3.69 -7.19 19.63
CA TYR A 258 -2.42 -7.62 20.21
C TYR A 258 -2.61 -8.56 21.41
N GLU A 259 -3.63 -8.33 22.24
CA GLU A 259 -3.98 -9.23 23.34
C GLU A 259 -4.36 -10.62 22.79
N ILE A 260 -5.23 -10.68 21.78
CA ILE A 260 -5.62 -11.92 21.12
C ILE A 260 -4.40 -12.62 20.49
N ALA A 261 -3.53 -11.86 19.82
CA ALA A 261 -2.30 -12.40 19.21
C ALA A 261 -1.37 -13.00 20.27
N GLY A 262 -1.18 -12.31 21.40
CA GLY A 262 -0.35 -12.77 22.50
C GLY A 262 -0.91 -14.02 23.20
N GLN A 263 -2.22 -14.10 23.42
CA GLN A 263 -2.88 -15.28 24.00
C GLN A 263 -2.72 -16.53 23.12
N ASN A 264 -2.52 -16.36 21.81
CA ASN A 264 -2.41 -17.44 20.84
C ASN A 264 -1.02 -17.52 20.21
N LEU A 265 -0.01 -16.93 20.83
CA LEU A 265 1.34 -16.84 20.32
C LEU A 265 1.92 -18.22 19.97
N ILE A 266 2.40 -18.36 18.75
CA ILE A 266 3.12 -19.55 18.29
C ILE A 266 4.61 -19.26 18.40
N ARG A 267 5.32 -19.94 19.29
CA ARG A 267 6.76 -19.82 19.42
C ARG A 267 7.43 -20.23 18.10
N LYS A 268 8.31 -19.39 17.58
CA LYS A 268 8.97 -19.54 16.27
C LYS A 268 7.98 -19.60 15.08
N GLY A 269 6.70 -19.24 15.30
CA GLY A 269 5.72 -19.09 14.24
C GLY A 269 5.64 -17.64 13.76
N ASN A 270 4.85 -17.42 12.73
CA ASN A 270 4.53 -16.09 12.25
C ASN A 270 3.31 -15.54 13.00
N ASN A 271 3.55 -14.63 13.95
CA ASN A 271 2.47 -13.98 14.70
C ASN A 271 2.26 -12.58 14.17
N ARG A 272 1.06 -12.27 13.71
CA ARG A 272 0.81 -11.00 13.01
C ARG A 272 -0.60 -10.47 13.26
N VAL A 273 -0.67 -9.19 13.55
CA VAL A 273 -1.90 -8.41 13.47
C VAL A 273 -1.99 -7.83 12.06
N ILE A 274 -3.15 -7.99 11.41
CA ILE A 274 -3.44 -7.43 10.09
C ILE A 274 -4.58 -6.43 10.27
N LEU A 275 -4.23 -5.15 10.29
CA LEU A 275 -5.18 -4.04 10.40
C LEU A 275 -5.73 -3.70 9.02
N ALA A 276 -7.04 -3.74 8.86
CA ALA A 276 -7.74 -3.34 7.65
C ALA A 276 -8.67 -2.15 7.94
N THR A 277 -8.41 -1.01 7.30
CA THR A 277 -9.08 0.28 7.57
C THR A 277 -9.19 1.12 6.31
N ASP A 278 -10.09 2.10 6.30
CA ASP A 278 -10.16 3.12 5.26
C ASP A 278 -9.33 4.38 5.57
N GLY A 279 -8.49 4.32 6.60
CA GLY A 279 -7.57 5.38 6.98
C GLY A 279 -8.05 6.26 8.14
N ASP A 280 -9.34 6.25 8.47
CA ASP A 280 -9.85 6.97 9.65
C ASP A 280 -9.58 6.17 10.94
N PHE A 281 -8.29 5.85 11.13
CA PHE A 281 -7.83 5.16 12.32
C PHE A 281 -7.69 6.15 13.48
N ASN A 282 -8.82 6.46 14.11
CA ASN A 282 -8.84 7.33 15.27
C ASN A 282 -8.43 6.55 16.52
N VAL A 283 -7.26 6.89 17.05
CA VAL A 283 -6.72 6.26 18.28
C VAL A 283 -7.38 6.73 19.56
N GLY A 284 -8.36 7.62 19.46
CA GLY A 284 -9.06 8.18 20.64
C GLY A 284 -8.15 9.06 21.48
N VAL A 285 -8.16 8.83 22.80
CA VAL A 285 -7.36 9.61 23.77
C VAL A 285 -5.86 9.31 23.67
N SER A 286 -5.46 8.19 23.06
CA SER A 286 -4.06 7.78 22.90
C SER A 286 -3.39 8.62 21.80
N SER A 287 -2.22 9.15 22.06
CA SER A 287 -1.42 9.83 21.02
C SER A 287 -0.85 8.82 20.02
N THR A 288 -0.54 9.26 18.79
CA THR A 288 0.17 8.42 17.82
C THR A 288 1.48 7.86 18.42
N ALA A 289 2.19 8.64 19.24
CA ALA A 289 3.41 8.22 19.92
C ALA A 289 3.19 7.05 20.90
N GLU A 290 2.08 7.04 21.65
CA GLU A 290 1.76 5.91 22.54
C GLU A 290 1.44 4.65 21.74
N LEU A 291 0.74 4.81 20.62
CA LEU A 291 0.45 3.69 19.72
C LEU A 291 1.74 3.10 19.14
N VAL A 292 2.64 3.93 18.65
CA VAL A 292 3.95 3.51 18.14
C VAL A 292 4.73 2.73 19.20
N ARG A 293 4.81 3.26 20.44
CA ARG A 293 5.49 2.55 21.55
C ARG A 293 4.87 1.17 21.84
N LEU A 294 3.54 1.06 21.85
CA LEU A 294 2.86 -0.22 22.02
C LEU A 294 3.24 -1.19 20.90
N ILE A 295 3.24 -0.73 19.66
CA ILE A 295 3.56 -1.54 18.49
C ILE A 295 5.02 -2.02 18.57
N GLU A 296 5.95 -1.13 18.90
CA GLU A 296 7.39 -1.46 19.07
C GLU A 296 7.61 -2.48 20.20
N GLU A 297 6.87 -2.35 21.32
CA GLU A 297 6.88 -3.35 22.39
C GLU A 297 6.43 -4.72 21.87
N LYS A 298 5.31 -4.77 21.17
CA LYS A 298 4.74 -6.01 20.65
C LYS A 298 5.58 -6.64 19.53
N ARG A 299 6.28 -5.81 18.74
CA ARG A 299 7.29 -6.27 17.80
C ARG A 299 8.41 -7.05 18.51
N LYS A 300 8.88 -6.56 19.66
CA LYS A 300 9.89 -7.26 20.48
C LYS A 300 9.38 -8.59 21.03
N ASP A 301 8.07 -8.70 21.27
CA ASP A 301 7.40 -9.96 21.64
C ASP A 301 7.26 -10.93 20.45
N GLY A 302 7.65 -10.52 19.23
CA GLY A 302 7.53 -11.31 17.99
C GLY A 302 6.13 -11.25 17.36
N ILE A 303 5.36 -10.20 17.63
CA ILE A 303 4.03 -9.96 17.02
C ILE A 303 4.14 -8.73 16.10
N TYR A 304 4.06 -8.97 14.79
CA TYR A 304 4.21 -7.95 13.76
C TYR A 304 2.87 -7.32 13.38
N LEU A 305 2.92 -6.17 12.68
CA LEU A 305 1.73 -5.44 12.23
C LEU A 305 1.79 -5.15 10.73
N THR A 306 0.87 -5.72 9.97
CA THR A 306 0.64 -5.34 8.56
C THR A 306 -0.61 -4.48 8.46
N ILE A 307 -0.60 -3.49 7.57
CA ILE A 307 -1.72 -2.59 7.35
C ILE A 307 -2.21 -2.70 5.92
N LEU A 308 -3.53 -2.78 5.80
CA LEU A 308 -4.27 -2.84 4.55
C LEU A 308 -5.21 -1.64 4.46
N GLY A 309 -4.88 -0.69 3.61
CA GLY A 309 -5.70 0.47 3.34
C GLY A 309 -6.77 0.19 2.28
N TYR A 310 -7.98 0.68 2.49
CA TYR A 310 -9.11 0.54 1.58
C TYR A 310 -9.82 1.88 1.35
N GLY A 311 -10.50 2.02 0.23
CA GLY A 311 -11.40 3.14 0.00
C GLY A 311 -10.70 4.47 -0.26
N MET A 312 -11.43 5.58 -0.15
CA MET A 312 -10.96 6.95 -0.40
C MET A 312 -11.73 7.96 0.45
N GLY A 313 -11.24 9.19 0.50
CA GLY A 313 -11.95 10.35 1.08
C GLY A 313 -11.49 10.74 2.49
N ASN A 314 -11.05 9.81 3.31
CA ASN A 314 -10.57 10.03 4.68
C ASN A 314 -9.22 9.34 4.98
N TYR A 315 -8.49 8.97 3.97
CA TYR A 315 -7.29 8.17 4.05
C TYR A 315 -6.10 8.93 4.66
N LYS A 316 -5.45 8.38 5.69
CA LYS A 316 -4.32 8.96 6.43
C LYS A 316 -3.05 8.18 6.13
N ASP A 317 -2.52 8.35 4.94
CA ASP A 317 -1.42 7.60 4.37
C ASP A 317 -0.16 7.58 5.25
N GLY A 318 0.38 8.75 5.61
CA GLY A 318 1.60 8.85 6.41
C GLY A 318 1.49 8.16 7.78
N ARG A 319 0.30 8.22 8.41
CA ARG A 319 0.08 7.51 9.67
C ARG A 319 0.11 5.99 9.49
N MET A 320 -0.52 5.47 8.42
CA MET A 320 -0.54 4.02 8.14
C MET A 320 0.87 3.51 7.91
N GLU A 321 1.64 4.22 7.12
CA GLU A 321 3.04 3.93 6.89
C GLU A 321 3.87 3.94 8.18
N GLN A 322 3.76 5.00 8.99
CA GLN A 322 4.50 5.11 10.25
C GLN A 322 4.23 3.95 11.21
N ILE A 323 2.97 3.54 11.39
CA ILE A 323 2.62 2.46 12.32
C ILE A 323 2.94 1.07 11.77
N SER A 324 2.88 0.83 10.45
CA SER A 324 3.34 -0.43 9.86
C SER A 324 4.85 -0.60 10.03
N ASN A 325 5.62 0.45 9.81
CA ASN A 325 7.06 0.48 10.00
C ASN A 325 7.46 0.19 11.46
N ALA A 326 6.78 0.84 12.43
CA ALA A 326 6.98 0.54 13.84
C ALA A 326 6.70 -0.93 14.19
N GLY A 327 5.75 -1.55 13.48
CA GLY A 327 5.34 -2.94 13.64
C GLY A 327 6.16 -3.97 12.87
N ASN A 328 7.22 -3.55 12.20
CA ASN A 328 8.03 -4.42 11.32
C ASN A 328 7.16 -5.23 10.33
N GLY A 329 6.17 -4.57 9.78
CA GLY A 329 5.22 -5.12 8.81
C GLY A 329 5.19 -4.30 7.54
N ASN A 330 4.26 -4.64 6.66
CA ASN A 330 4.11 -4.01 5.36
C ASN A 330 2.86 -3.14 5.32
N TYR A 331 2.89 -2.15 4.45
CA TYR A 331 1.76 -1.30 4.15
C TYR A 331 1.31 -1.45 2.69
N PHE A 332 0.04 -1.86 2.52
CA PHE A 332 -0.58 -2.05 1.22
C PHE A 332 -1.83 -1.19 1.09
N TYR A 333 -2.10 -0.72 -0.10
CA TYR A 333 -3.36 -0.08 -0.43
C TYR A 333 -4.13 -0.91 -1.46
N ILE A 334 -5.31 -1.40 -1.07
CA ILE A 334 -6.15 -2.29 -1.89
C ILE A 334 -7.23 -1.45 -2.58
N ASP A 335 -6.99 -1.06 -3.82
CA ASP A 335 -7.93 -0.26 -4.62
C ASP A 335 -8.98 -1.12 -5.35
N ASN A 336 -8.67 -2.40 -5.60
CA ASN A 336 -9.55 -3.32 -6.28
C ASN A 336 -9.21 -4.79 -5.98
N ILE A 337 -10.02 -5.73 -6.50
CA ILE A 337 -9.84 -7.16 -6.23
C ILE A 337 -8.57 -7.76 -6.85
N ARG A 338 -8.04 -7.21 -7.95
CA ARG A 338 -6.79 -7.67 -8.56
C ARG A 338 -5.59 -7.32 -7.70
N GLU A 339 -5.63 -6.14 -7.06
CA GLU A 339 -4.63 -5.77 -6.07
C GLU A 339 -4.71 -6.67 -4.84
N ALA A 340 -5.93 -6.99 -4.40
CA ALA A 340 -6.13 -7.96 -3.33
C ALA A 340 -5.54 -9.34 -3.68
N GLU A 341 -5.74 -9.81 -4.92
CA GLU A 341 -5.15 -11.06 -5.40
C GLU A 341 -3.61 -11.00 -5.41
N LYS A 342 -3.03 -9.88 -5.87
CA LYS A 342 -1.57 -9.66 -5.82
C LYS A 342 -1.07 -9.78 -4.38
N VAL A 343 -1.63 -8.98 -3.47
CA VAL A 343 -1.18 -8.89 -2.07
C VAL A 343 -1.45 -10.18 -1.30
N PHE A 344 -2.63 -10.79 -1.43
CA PHE A 344 -3.05 -11.92 -0.58
C PHE A 344 -2.71 -13.30 -1.15
N VAL A 345 -2.47 -13.42 -2.45
CA VAL A 345 -2.15 -14.71 -3.06
C VAL A 345 -0.69 -14.78 -3.47
N ARG A 346 -0.17 -13.74 -4.14
CA ARG A 346 1.20 -13.76 -4.65
C ARG A 346 2.24 -13.31 -3.63
N GLU A 347 1.97 -12.21 -2.92
CA GLU A 347 2.95 -11.53 -2.07
C GLU A 347 2.78 -11.82 -0.57
N MET A 348 1.55 -12.17 -0.12
CA MET A 348 1.31 -12.33 1.31
C MET A 348 2.20 -13.41 1.94
N ARG A 349 2.44 -14.52 1.24
CA ARG A 349 3.34 -15.57 1.75
C ARG A 349 4.77 -15.06 1.85
N ALA A 350 5.25 -14.31 0.86
CA ALA A 350 6.56 -13.68 0.91
C ALA A 350 6.66 -12.64 2.03
N ASN A 351 5.59 -11.87 2.24
CA ASN A 351 5.53 -10.77 3.20
C ASN A 351 5.18 -11.22 4.62
N LEU A 352 4.56 -12.40 4.78
CA LEU A 352 4.27 -12.96 6.11
C LEU A 352 5.53 -13.48 6.81
N PHE A 353 6.56 -13.93 6.08
CA PHE A 353 7.74 -14.55 6.66
C PHE A 353 8.95 -13.64 6.56
N THR A 354 9.45 -13.23 7.72
CA THR A 354 10.66 -12.42 7.81
C THR A 354 11.89 -13.30 7.51
N ILE A 355 12.58 -13.00 6.41
CA ILE A 355 13.81 -13.70 6.00
C ILE A 355 15.05 -13.07 6.64
N ALA A 356 14.99 -11.79 6.98
CA ALA A 356 16.01 -11.08 7.75
C ALA A 356 15.36 -9.92 8.50
N GLY A 357 15.86 -9.62 9.68
CA GLY A 357 15.49 -8.44 10.47
C GLY A 357 16.56 -7.36 10.36
N ASP A 358 16.18 -6.11 10.63
CA ASP A 358 17.08 -4.95 10.70
C ASP A 358 18.01 -4.80 9.48
N VAL A 359 17.43 -4.89 8.27
CA VAL A 359 18.19 -4.81 7.03
C VAL A 359 18.53 -3.36 6.71
N LYS A 360 19.81 -3.04 6.73
CA LYS A 360 20.36 -1.72 6.41
C LYS A 360 21.25 -1.83 5.19
N ILE A 361 21.25 -0.82 4.35
CA ILE A 361 22.09 -0.68 3.18
C ILE A 361 23.05 0.47 3.42
N GLN A 362 24.33 0.21 3.21
CA GLN A 362 25.35 1.25 3.17
C GLN A 362 26.12 1.19 1.85
N ILE A 363 26.16 2.33 1.15
CA ILE A 363 26.87 2.49 -0.11
C ILE A 363 28.03 3.43 0.14
N GLU A 364 29.24 3.00 -0.23
CA GLU A 364 30.43 3.84 -0.21
C GLU A 364 30.75 4.36 -1.61
N PHE A 365 30.80 5.67 -1.76
CA PHE A 365 31.16 6.36 -2.99
C PHE A 365 32.64 6.73 -2.97
N ASN A 366 33.39 6.31 -4.00
CA ASN A 366 34.78 6.70 -4.16
C ASN A 366 34.90 8.17 -4.61
N PRO A 367 35.40 9.10 -3.78
CA PRO A 367 35.45 10.53 -4.09
C PRO A 367 36.40 10.86 -5.25
N ALA A 368 37.33 9.97 -5.60
CA ALA A 368 38.17 10.14 -6.80
C ALA A 368 37.39 9.91 -8.11
N LYS A 369 36.17 9.34 -8.06
CA LYS A 369 35.33 9.01 -9.21
C LYS A 369 33.98 9.69 -9.18
N VAL A 370 33.47 10.02 -8.00
CA VAL A 370 32.15 10.58 -7.77
C VAL A 370 32.30 11.92 -7.06
N ALA A 371 31.90 13.00 -7.70
CA ALA A 371 31.94 14.34 -7.10
C ALA A 371 30.83 14.52 -6.06
N ALA A 372 29.62 14.11 -6.39
CA ALA A 372 28.46 14.18 -5.51
C ALA A 372 27.45 13.07 -5.84
N TRP A 373 26.64 12.72 -4.87
CA TRP A 373 25.59 11.70 -4.99
C TRP A 373 24.29 12.15 -4.30
N ARG A 374 23.18 11.54 -4.68
CA ARG A 374 21.86 11.74 -4.07
C ARG A 374 21.10 10.43 -4.07
N LEU A 375 20.54 10.06 -2.91
CA LEU A 375 19.57 8.98 -2.82
C LEU A 375 18.24 9.43 -3.45
N ILE A 376 17.62 8.59 -4.25
CA ILE A 376 16.33 8.84 -4.91
C ILE A 376 15.28 7.98 -4.18
N GLY A 377 14.26 8.63 -3.62
CA GLY A 377 13.33 7.97 -2.70
C GLY A 377 13.95 7.71 -1.33
N TYR A 378 13.30 6.88 -0.52
CA TYR A 378 13.76 6.48 0.81
C TYR A 378 14.00 7.65 1.79
N GLU A 379 13.32 8.79 1.60
CA GLU A 379 13.53 9.99 2.40
C GLU A 379 13.26 9.77 3.89
N ASN A 380 12.31 8.89 4.21
CA ASN A 380 11.92 8.49 5.56
C ASN A 380 12.73 7.28 6.10
N ARG A 381 13.67 6.76 5.31
CA ARG A 381 14.50 5.58 5.62
C ARG A 381 15.98 5.90 5.79
N VAL A 382 16.36 7.16 5.60
CA VAL A 382 17.76 7.62 5.74
C VAL A 382 18.21 7.45 7.18
N LEU A 383 19.39 6.85 7.36
CA LEU A 383 20.04 6.61 8.65
C LEU A 383 21.35 7.41 8.73
N ALA A 384 21.82 7.67 9.94
CA ALA A 384 23.20 8.12 10.14
C ALA A 384 24.19 6.98 9.80
N SER A 385 25.38 7.31 9.37
CA SER A 385 26.36 6.29 8.98
C SER A 385 26.79 5.38 10.15
N GLU A 386 26.79 5.93 11.35
CA GLU A 386 27.06 5.21 12.60
C GLU A 386 25.95 4.21 12.98
N ASP A 387 24.71 4.45 12.58
CA ASP A 387 23.59 3.56 12.87
C ASP A 387 23.65 2.24 12.07
N PHE A 388 24.60 2.11 11.13
CA PHE A 388 24.75 0.90 10.34
C PHE A 388 25.15 -0.31 11.19
N ASP A 389 26.02 -0.09 12.16
CA ASP A 389 26.54 -1.11 13.07
C ASP A 389 25.71 -1.24 14.38
N ASP A 390 24.66 -0.44 14.53
CA ASP A 390 23.80 -0.47 15.72
C ASP A 390 22.68 -1.50 15.52
N ASP A 391 22.75 -2.60 16.27
CA ASP A 391 21.72 -3.65 16.31
C ASP A 391 20.57 -3.16 17.24
N ALA A 392 19.54 -2.56 16.70
CA ALA A 392 18.38 -2.01 17.43
C ALA A 392 17.35 -3.06 17.85
#